data_4cd7a3c730707de1fd21c118c12d9065
#
_entry.id   4cd7a3c730707de1fd21c118c12d9065
#
_cell.length_a   1.000
_cell.length_b   1.000
_cell.length_c   1.000
_cell.angle_alpha   90.00
_cell.angle_beta   90.00
_cell.angle_gamma   90.00
#
_symmetry.space_group_name_H-M   'P 1'
#
loop_
_entity.id
_entity.type
_entity.pdbx_description
1 polymer ?
#
loop_
_entity_poly.entity_id
_entity_poly.type
_entity_poly.pdbx_seq_one_letter_code
_entity_poly.pdbx_strand_id
1 'polypeptide(L)'
;WETIAWHCGGAANDTHIGVEMTEPSAGMTYAEAAKQITGTYHAAVELFAWLCKIYGLDPLADGVIIGHAEGHRRGVASNHADPEYLWNAYGMGFTMDGFRQDVYAEMHKNDEEDDEDMIRYNTIEEVPSWAQEEAQRLIDRGALQGGTDGRLDLSEDMLRTMIVCQRMIDEAKET
;
A
#
# COMPACT_ATOMS: atom_id res chain seq x y z
N TRP A 1 15.45 -4.58 -12.78
CA TRP A 1 14.61 -5.04 -13.92
C TRP A 1 15.50 -5.04 -15.17
N GLU A 2 15.78 -6.22 -15.73
CA GLU A 2 16.65 -6.39 -16.90
C GLU A 2 15.86 -6.66 -18.20
N THR A 3 14.53 -6.74 -18.11
CA THR A 3 13.67 -7.07 -19.24
C THR A 3 12.70 -5.92 -19.52
N ILE A 4 12.75 -5.42 -20.74
CA ILE A 4 11.81 -4.42 -21.27
C ILE A 4 10.50 -5.13 -21.64
N ALA A 5 9.37 -4.59 -21.18
CA ALA A 5 8.05 -5.06 -21.56
C ALA A 5 7.41 -4.12 -22.59
N TRP A 6 6.83 -4.68 -23.65
CA TRP A 6 6.08 -3.92 -24.66
C TRP A 6 4.66 -3.66 -24.17
N HIS A 7 4.39 -2.49 -23.62
CA HIS A 7 3.08 -2.12 -23.08
C HIS A 7 2.55 -0.77 -23.57
N CYS A 8 3.38 0.10 -24.15
CA CYS A 8 2.94 1.43 -24.56
C CYS A 8 3.50 1.90 -25.90
N GLY A 9 4.34 1.13 -26.59
CA GLY A 9 4.87 1.45 -27.92
C GLY A 9 5.81 2.66 -27.95
N GLY A 10 6.46 3.03 -26.84
CA GLY A 10 7.36 4.17 -26.76
C GLY A 10 8.39 4.02 -25.63
N ALA A 11 9.08 5.12 -25.28
CA ALA A 11 10.15 5.13 -24.28
C ALA A 11 9.67 4.77 -22.86
N ALA A 12 8.38 4.86 -22.57
CA ALA A 12 7.86 4.39 -21.29
C ALA A 12 7.98 2.87 -21.11
N ASN A 13 8.15 2.09 -22.18
CA ASN A 13 8.51 0.66 -22.09
C ASN A 13 9.81 0.43 -21.27
N ASP A 14 10.73 1.38 -21.29
CA ASP A 14 12.05 1.27 -20.65
C ASP A 14 12.07 1.82 -19.22
N THR A 15 11.07 2.66 -18.86
CA THR A 15 11.09 3.47 -17.65
C THR A 15 9.94 3.20 -16.69
N HIS A 16 8.85 2.59 -17.17
CA HIS A 16 7.63 2.34 -16.38
C HIS A 16 7.28 0.85 -16.35
N ILE A 17 6.61 0.43 -15.31
CA ILE A 17 5.96 -0.87 -15.22
C ILE A 17 4.62 -0.77 -15.95
N GLY A 18 4.41 -1.61 -16.98
CA GLY A 18 3.14 -1.67 -17.68
C GLY A 18 2.12 -2.52 -16.95
N VAL A 19 0.89 -2.01 -16.84
CA VAL A 19 -0.24 -2.74 -16.29
C VAL A 19 -1.39 -2.69 -17.29
N GLU A 20 -1.85 -3.86 -17.71
CA GLU A 20 -2.99 -4.02 -18.61
C GLU A 20 -4.27 -4.30 -17.80
N MET A 21 -5.31 -3.52 -18.05
CA MET A 21 -6.62 -3.70 -17.46
C MET A 21 -7.52 -4.47 -18.44
N THR A 22 -8.17 -5.56 -17.97
CA THR A 22 -9.05 -6.35 -18.81
C THR A 22 -10.29 -5.58 -19.22
N GLU A 23 -10.63 -5.64 -20.51
CA GLU A 23 -11.87 -5.08 -21.06
C GLU A 23 -13.04 -6.07 -20.91
N PRO A 24 -14.29 -5.58 -20.90
CA PRO A 24 -15.47 -6.43 -20.92
C PRO A 24 -15.50 -7.35 -22.15
N SER A 25 -15.88 -8.61 -21.94
CA SER A 25 -16.01 -9.58 -23.03
C SER A 25 -17.23 -9.28 -23.91
N ALA A 26 -17.15 -9.66 -25.18
CA ALA A 26 -18.28 -9.55 -26.10
C ALA A 26 -19.50 -10.35 -25.57
N GLY A 27 -20.67 -9.74 -25.63
CA GLY A 27 -21.92 -10.34 -25.16
C GLY A 27 -22.32 -10.05 -23.71
N MET A 28 -21.49 -9.38 -22.95
CA MET A 28 -21.91 -8.86 -21.62
C MET A 28 -22.98 -7.81 -21.75
N THR A 29 -23.91 -7.79 -20.82
CA THR A 29 -24.83 -6.67 -20.61
C THR A 29 -24.06 -5.43 -20.11
N TYR A 30 -24.65 -4.26 -20.25
CA TYR A 30 -24.05 -3.02 -19.73
C TYR A 30 -23.72 -3.10 -18.23
N ALA A 31 -24.64 -3.68 -17.45
CA ALA A 31 -24.44 -3.83 -16.00
C ALA A 31 -23.29 -4.78 -15.63
N GLU A 32 -23.16 -5.90 -16.35
CA GLU A 32 -22.04 -6.85 -16.15
C GLU A 32 -20.72 -6.22 -16.54
N ALA A 33 -20.69 -5.51 -17.67
CA ALA A 33 -19.50 -4.78 -18.12
C ALA A 33 -19.09 -3.68 -17.12
N ALA A 34 -20.04 -2.87 -16.64
CA ALA A 34 -19.77 -1.85 -15.64
C ALA A 34 -19.23 -2.45 -14.32
N LYS A 35 -19.79 -3.57 -13.88
CA LYS A 35 -19.29 -4.28 -12.70
C LYS A 35 -17.85 -4.79 -12.89
N GLN A 36 -17.54 -5.36 -14.07
CA GLN A 36 -16.18 -5.82 -14.37
C GLN A 36 -15.20 -4.65 -14.41
N ILE A 37 -15.54 -3.54 -15.07
CA ILE A 37 -14.68 -2.33 -15.14
C ILE A 37 -14.39 -1.82 -13.73
N THR A 38 -15.42 -1.71 -12.88
CA THR A 38 -15.26 -1.29 -11.48
C THR A 38 -14.32 -2.25 -10.72
N GLY A 39 -14.51 -3.56 -10.85
CA GLY A 39 -13.65 -4.55 -10.21
C GLY A 39 -12.19 -4.46 -10.68
N THR A 40 -11.97 -4.30 -11.99
CA THR A 40 -10.63 -4.11 -12.56
C THR A 40 -9.98 -2.81 -12.09
N TYR A 41 -10.76 -1.72 -11.99
CA TYR A 41 -10.28 -0.44 -11.46
C TYR A 41 -9.78 -0.58 -10.02
N HIS A 42 -10.57 -1.18 -9.13
CA HIS A 42 -10.15 -1.36 -7.73
C HIS A 42 -8.94 -2.29 -7.59
N ALA A 43 -8.91 -3.41 -8.34
CA ALA A 43 -7.75 -4.28 -8.35
C ALA A 43 -6.47 -3.56 -8.84
N ALA A 44 -6.61 -2.66 -9.82
CA ALA A 44 -5.50 -1.82 -10.26
C ALA A 44 -5.08 -0.82 -9.18
N VAL A 45 -6.03 -0.17 -8.47
CA VAL A 45 -5.73 0.72 -7.35
C VAL A 45 -4.88 0.01 -6.29
N GLU A 46 -5.29 -1.19 -5.86
CA GLU A 46 -4.55 -2.01 -4.89
C GLU A 46 -3.14 -2.37 -5.40
N LEU A 47 -3.03 -2.80 -6.67
CA LEU A 47 -1.74 -3.15 -7.27
C LEU A 47 -0.79 -1.95 -7.33
N PHE A 48 -1.28 -0.78 -7.78
CA PHE A 48 -0.46 0.41 -7.89
C PHE A 48 -0.07 0.96 -6.51
N ALA A 49 -0.95 0.88 -5.50
CA ALA A 49 -0.63 1.22 -4.12
C ALA A 49 0.51 0.34 -3.57
N TRP A 50 0.43 -0.97 -3.80
CA TRP A 50 1.49 -1.92 -3.43
C TRP A 50 2.82 -1.62 -4.16
N LEU A 51 2.79 -1.36 -5.48
CA LEU A 51 3.98 -0.98 -6.24
C LEU A 51 4.60 0.31 -5.72
N CYS A 52 3.79 1.34 -5.47
CA CYS A 52 4.28 2.60 -4.94
C CYS A 52 4.92 2.44 -3.55
N LYS A 53 4.34 1.63 -2.66
CA LYS A 53 4.94 1.29 -1.35
C LYS A 53 6.31 0.61 -1.52
N ILE A 54 6.42 -0.42 -2.36
CA ILE A 54 7.69 -1.17 -2.56
C ILE A 54 8.81 -0.29 -3.11
N TYR A 55 8.49 0.59 -4.06
CA TYR A 55 9.50 1.42 -4.74
C TYR A 55 9.66 2.81 -4.12
N GLY A 56 8.93 3.13 -3.03
CA GLY A 56 8.98 4.43 -2.37
C GLY A 56 8.54 5.58 -3.29
N LEU A 57 7.51 5.35 -4.11
CA LEU A 57 7.01 6.31 -5.09
C LEU A 57 5.79 7.07 -4.54
N ASP A 58 5.72 8.36 -4.84
CA ASP A 58 4.52 9.17 -4.58
C ASP A 58 3.58 9.05 -5.79
N PRO A 59 2.38 8.44 -5.65
CA PRO A 59 1.44 8.27 -6.76
C PRO A 59 0.90 9.60 -7.30
N LEU A 60 0.97 10.68 -6.52
CA LEU A 60 0.52 12.01 -6.91
C LEU A 60 1.61 12.81 -7.65
N ALA A 61 2.86 12.37 -7.60
CA ALA A 61 3.95 13.03 -8.28
C ALA A 61 3.82 12.90 -9.81
N ASP A 62 4.16 13.99 -10.52
CA ASP A 62 4.06 14.05 -11.97
C ASP A 62 4.88 12.95 -12.65
N GLY A 63 4.23 12.18 -13.53
CA GLY A 63 4.88 11.14 -14.33
C GLY A 63 5.11 9.80 -13.61
N VAL A 64 4.71 9.64 -12.35
CA VAL A 64 4.83 8.37 -11.62
C VAL A 64 3.76 7.38 -12.09
N ILE A 65 2.51 7.80 -12.13
CA ILE A 65 1.40 7.01 -12.69
C ILE A 65 0.84 7.76 -13.89
N ILE A 66 0.91 7.16 -15.07
CA ILE A 66 0.41 7.76 -16.31
C ILE A 66 -0.52 6.79 -17.06
N GLY A 67 -1.62 7.30 -17.59
CA GLY A 67 -2.42 6.59 -18.58
C GLY A 67 -1.77 6.68 -19.96
N HIS A 68 -2.16 5.80 -20.90
CA HIS A 68 -1.57 5.75 -22.23
C HIS A 68 -1.72 7.09 -22.98
N ALA A 69 -2.89 7.72 -22.91
CA ALA A 69 -3.12 9.05 -23.50
C ALA A 69 -2.19 10.13 -22.91
N GLU A 70 -1.90 10.07 -21.61
CA GLU A 70 -0.95 10.98 -20.97
C GLU A 70 0.48 10.71 -21.45
N GLY A 71 0.88 9.43 -21.54
CA GLY A 71 2.16 9.01 -22.11
C GLY A 71 2.35 9.49 -23.55
N HIS A 72 1.30 9.43 -24.37
CA HIS A 72 1.33 9.99 -25.73
C HIS A 72 1.55 11.49 -25.74
N ARG A 73 0.81 12.25 -24.93
CA ARG A 73 1.00 13.72 -24.80
C ARG A 73 2.40 14.10 -24.34
N ARG A 74 3.05 13.23 -23.57
CA ARG A 74 4.44 13.38 -23.10
C ARG A 74 5.48 12.93 -24.13
N GLY A 75 5.05 12.31 -25.24
CA GLY A 75 5.92 11.80 -26.29
C GLY A 75 6.65 10.49 -25.91
N VAL A 76 6.16 9.77 -24.89
CA VAL A 76 6.78 8.53 -24.38
C VAL A 76 5.95 7.27 -24.65
N ALA A 77 4.77 7.39 -25.25
CA ALA A 77 3.90 6.30 -25.63
C ALA A 77 3.25 6.52 -27.01
N SER A 78 2.73 5.44 -27.61
CA SER A 78 1.94 5.49 -28.84
C SER A 78 0.57 6.19 -28.62
N ASN A 79 -0.14 6.49 -29.71
CA ASN A 79 -1.43 7.20 -29.60
C ASN A 79 -2.57 6.23 -29.29
N HIS A 80 -2.88 6.04 -28.02
CA HIS A 80 -4.04 5.31 -27.52
C HIS A 80 -4.71 6.09 -26.38
N ALA A 81 -5.96 5.75 -26.08
CA ALA A 81 -6.79 6.52 -25.14
C ALA A 81 -7.17 5.71 -23.87
N ASP A 82 -6.54 4.55 -23.68
CA ASP A 82 -6.77 3.70 -22.51
C ASP A 82 -6.08 4.26 -21.26
N PRO A 83 -6.62 4.01 -20.08
CA PRO A 83 -7.90 3.31 -19.82
C PRO A 83 -9.13 4.23 -19.91
N GLU A 84 -8.97 5.53 -20.03
CA GLU A 84 -10.03 6.54 -19.90
C GLU A 84 -11.13 6.43 -20.98
N TYR A 85 -10.80 5.95 -22.20
CA TYR A 85 -11.82 5.77 -23.23
C TYR A 85 -12.89 4.76 -22.80
N LEU A 86 -12.48 3.66 -22.13
CA LEU A 86 -13.41 2.65 -21.66
C LEU A 86 -14.25 3.17 -20.50
N TRP A 87 -13.65 3.85 -19.55
CA TRP A 87 -14.35 4.47 -18.42
C TRP A 87 -15.40 5.46 -18.90
N ASN A 88 -15.06 6.28 -19.89
CA ASN A 88 -15.99 7.24 -20.49
C ASN A 88 -17.12 6.56 -21.29
N ALA A 89 -16.81 5.50 -22.05
CA ALA A 89 -17.79 4.76 -22.84
C ALA A 89 -18.88 4.12 -21.96
N TYR A 90 -18.52 3.73 -20.73
CA TYR A 90 -19.44 3.16 -19.75
C TYR A 90 -19.91 4.16 -18.68
N GLY A 91 -19.63 5.46 -18.85
CA GLY A 91 -20.10 6.50 -17.92
C GLY A 91 -19.65 6.30 -16.47
N MET A 92 -18.47 5.68 -16.25
CA MET A 92 -18.00 5.33 -14.92
C MET A 92 -17.57 6.54 -14.07
N GLY A 93 -17.30 7.68 -14.71
CA GLY A 93 -16.81 8.88 -14.02
C GLY A 93 -15.37 8.79 -13.51
N PHE A 94 -14.66 7.70 -13.80
CA PHE A 94 -13.26 7.54 -13.45
C PHE A 94 -12.36 8.44 -14.31
N THR A 95 -11.30 8.96 -13.71
CA THR A 95 -10.25 9.76 -14.37
C THR A 95 -8.89 9.33 -13.88
N MET A 96 -7.82 9.63 -14.63
CA MET A 96 -6.46 9.34 -14.15
C MET A 96 -6.09 10.13 -12.89
N ASP A 97 -6.61 11.35 -12.72
CA ASP A 97 -6.40 12.10 -11.48
C ASP A 97 -7.11 11.44 -10.30
N GLY A 98 -8.38 11.00 -10.49
CA GLY A 98 -9.11 10.22 -9.49
C GLY A 98 -8.38 8.91 -9.14
N PHE A 99 -7.90 8.20 -10.16
CA PHE A 99 -7.14 6.97 -9.96
C PHE A 99 -5.90 7.17 -9.07
N ARG A 100 -5.12 8.22 -9.34
CA ARG A 100 -3.95 8.58 -8.51
C ARG A 100 -4.34 8.89 -7.05
N GLN A 101 -5.45 9.59 -6.84
CA GLN A 101 -5.97 9.88 -5.49
C GLN A 101 -6.41 8.60 -4.77
N ASP A 102 -7.11 7.69 -5.47
CA ASP A 102 -7.54 6.42 -4.90
C ASP A 102 -6.33 5.52 -4.56
N VAL A 103 -5.29 5.51 -5.40
CA VAL A 103 -4.02 4.82 -5.10
C VAL A 103 -3.35 5.42 -3.85
N TYR A 104 -3.32 6.74 -3.74
CA TYR A 104 -2.79 7.42 -2.57
C TYR A 104 -3.57 7.06 -1.30
N ALA A 105 -4.90 7.09 -1.36
CA ALA A 105 -5.75 6.71 -0.25
C ALA A 105 -5.54 5.24 0.16
N GLU A 106 -5.46 4.32 -0.81
CA GLU A 106 -5.21 2.90 -0.55
C GLU A 106 -3.83 2.64 0.07
N MET A 107 -2.81 3.43 -0.30
CA MET A 107 -1.50 3.36 0.33
C MET A 107 -1.53 3.68 1.84
N HIS A 108 -2.44 4.57 2.27
CA HIS A 108 -2.51 5.06 3.66
C HIS A 108 -3.66 4.44 4.45
N LYS A 109 -4.47 3.58 3.83
CA LYS A 109 -5.64 2.96 4.46
C LYS A 109 -5.31 2.17 5.73
N ASN A 110 -4.18 1.47 5.74
CA ASN A 110 -3.75 0.72 6.92
C ASN A 110 -3.09 1.60 7.99
N ASP A 111 -2.56 2.77 7.59
CA ASP A 111 -1.92 3.70 8.54
C ASP A 111 -2.98 4.35 9.45
N GLU A 112 -4.23 4.52 8.97
CA GLU A 112 -5.35 5.06 9.75
C GLU A 112 -6.13 3.96 10.50
N GLU A 113 -6.35 2.77 9.89
CA GLU A 113 -7.05 1.65 10.54
C GLU A 113 -6.19 1.00 11.64
N ASP A 114 -4.87 0.93 11.46
CA ASP A 114 -3.94 0.37 12.48
C ASP A 114 -3.80 1.30 13.71
N ASP A 115 -4.07 2.60 13.59
CA ASP A 115 -3.96 3.55 14.71
C ASP A 115 -5.27 3.70 15.50
N GLU A 116 -6.46 3.53 14.89
CA GLU A 116 -7.75 3.68 15.59
C GLU A 116 -8.17 2.41 16.36
N ASP A 117 -7.78 1.21 15.92
CA ASP A 117 -8.14 -0.07 16.57
C ASP A 117 -6.99 -0.71 17.39
N MET A 118 -5.78 -0.17 17.33
CA MET A 118 -4.64 -0.73 18.03
C MET A 118 -4.64 -0.31 19.50
N ILE A 119 -4.96 -1.27 20.39
CA ILE A 119 -4.82 -1.04 21.83
C ILE A 119 -3.37 -0.64 22.12
N ARG A 120 -3.16 0.58 22.66
CA ARG A 120 -1.87 1.12 23.07
C ARG A 120 -1.78 1.14 24.58
N TYR A 121 -0.69 0.61 25.09
CA TYR A 121 -0.36 0.59 26.52
C TYR A 121 0.66 1.69 26.79
N ASN A 122 0.27 2.72 27.53
CA ASN A 122 1.10 3.89 27.78
C ASN A 122 1.85 3.80 29.11
N THR A 123 1.36 2.98 30.03
CA THR A 123 2.00 2.72 31.34
C THR A 123 2.15 1.23 31.58
N ILE A 124 3.02 0.84 32.50
CA ILE A 124 3.24 -0.57 32.82
C ILE A 124 1.98 -1.22 33.42
N GLU A 125 1.15 -0.46 34.10
CA GLU A 125 -0.09 -0.96 34.70
C GLU A 125 -1.15 -1.30 33.65
N GLU A 126 -1.10 -0.66 32.47
CA GLU A 126 -1.98 -0.95 31.36
C GLU A 126 -1.54 -2.21 30.60
N VAL A 127 -0.26 -2.58 30.68
CA VAL A 127 0.27 -3.77 30.00
C VAL A 127 -0.41 -5.02 30.53
N PRO A 128 -0.88 -5.94 29.64
CA PRO A 128 -1.50 -7.19 30.06
C PRO A 128 -0.60 -8.02 30.96
N SER A 129 -1.18 -8.71 31.94
CA SER A 129 -0.45 -9.49 32.95
C SER A 129 0.54 -10.51 32.37
N TRP A 130 0.25 -11.05 31.18
CA TRP A 130 1.13 -12.01 30.50
C TRP A 130 2.44 -11.38 29.99
N ALA A 131 2.49 -10.06 29.82
CA ALA A 131 3.65 -9.32 29.30
C ALA A 131 4.29 -8.40 30.36
N GLN A 132 3.57 -8.11 31.44
CA GLN A 132 3.91 -7.06 32.41
C GLN A 132 5.28 -7.30 33.07
N GLU A 133 5.58 -8.53 33.50
CA GLU A 133 6.85 -8.86 34.15
C GLU A 133 8.04 -8.63 33.20
N GLU A 134 7.91 -9.03 31.93
CA GLU A 134 8.97 -8.87 30.95
C GLU A 134 9.14 -7.41 30.52
N ALA A 135 8.05 -6.69 30.30
CA ALA A 135 8.07 -5.26 30.01
C ALA A 135 8.77 -4.48 31.15
N GLN A 136 8.45 -4.80 32.41
CA GLN A 136 9.10 -4.18 33.56
C GLN A 136 10.60 -4.47 33.60
N ARG A 137 11.01 -5.70 33.32
CA ARG A 137 12.46 -6.05 33.24
C ARG A 137 13.19 -5.23 32.17
N LEU A 138 12.56 -5.01 31.01
CA LEU A 138 13.15 -4.22 29.94
C LEU A 138 13.25 -2.73 30.31
N ILE A 139 12.28 -2.21 31.05
CA ILE A 139 12.32 -0.85 31.62
C ILE A 139 13.46 -0.72 32.63
N ASP A 140 13.56 -1.65 33.58
CA ASP A 140 14.56 -1.65 34.63
C ASP A 140 16.01 -1.72 34.08
N ARG A 141 16.19 -2.38 32.93
CA ARG A 141 17.48 -2.44 32.21
C ARG A 141 17.72 -1.22 31.30
N GLY A 142 16.75 -0.34 31.17
CA GLY A 142 16.82 0.80 30.25
C GLY A 142 16.72 0.41 28.76
N ALA A 143 16.34 -0.84 28.45
CA ALA A 143 16.16 -1.33 27.09
C ALA A 143 14.82 -0.89 26.49
N LEU A 144 13.82 -0.68 27.35
CA LEU A 144 12.55 -0.08 27.00
C LEU A 144 12.45 1.27 27.71
N GLN A 145 12.31 2.35 26.92
CA GLN A 145 12.18 3.70 27.44
C GLN A 145 10.93 4.31 26.83
N GLY A 146 10.18 5.06 27.62
CA GLY A 146 9.06 5.83 27.12
C GLY A 146 9.51 6.99 26.22
N GLY A 147 8.57 7.52 25.44
CA GLY A 147 8.78 8.74 24.66
C GLY A 147 9.15 9.95 25.52
N THR A 148 9.35 11.10 24.91
CA THR A 148 9.68 12.36 25.60
C THR A 148 8.59 12.83 26.59
N ASP A 149 7.39 12.31 26.45
CA ASP A 149 6.23 12.52 27.34
C ASP A 149 6.11 11.45 28.45
N GLY A 150 7.04 10.48 28.47
CA GLY A 150 7.08 9.38 29.44
C GLY A 150 6.13 8.22 29.15
N ARG A 151 5.39 8.24 28.04
CA ARG A 151 4.50 7.15 27.64
C ARG A 151 5.25 6.03 26.98
N LEU A 152 4.87 4.77 27.24
CA LEU A 152 5.49 3.59 26.64
C LEU A 152 5.06 3.38 25.19
N ASP A 153 3.81 3.73 24.85
CA ASP A 153 3.22 3.62 23.52
C ASP A 153 3.39 2.22 22.87
N LEU A 154 3.12 1.17 23.65
CA LEU A 154 3.30 -0.22 23.22
C LEU A 154 2.02 -0.79 22.64
N SER A 155 2.10 -1.43 21.48
CA SER A 155 1.03 -2.27 20.96
C SER A 155 1.14 -3.72 21.47
N GLU A 156 0.07 -4.50 21.34
CA GLU A 156 0.10 -5.92 21.69
C GLU A 156 1.12 -6.70 20.86
N ASP A 157 1.27 -6.39 19.57
CA ASP A 157 2.24 -7.03 18.68
C ASP A 157 3.69 -6.67 19.05
N MET A 158 3.93 -5.43 19.46
CA MET A 158 5.24 -5.04 20.02
C MET A 158 5.58 -5.85 21.27
N LEU A 159 4.63 -5.99 22.20
CA LEU A 159 4.81 -6.79 23.41
C LEU A 159 5.10 -8.26 23.08
N ARG A 160 4.33 -8.88 22.19
CA ARG A 160 4.57 -10.26 21.73
C ARG A 160 5.94 -10.43 21.11
N THR A 161 6.33 -9.52 20.22
CA THR A 161 7.65 -9.55 19.57
C THR A 161 8.77 -9.42 20.59
N MET A 162 8.68 -8.48 21.52
CA MET A 162 9.69 -8.27 22.55
C MET A 162 9.88 -9.51 23.44
N ILE A 163 8.79 -10.16 23.86
CA ILE A 163 8.85 -11.38 24.69
C ILE A 163 9.46 -12.55 23.92
N VAL A 164 9.10 -12.74 22.65
CA VAL A 164 9.69 -13.80 21.83
C VAL A 164 11.20 -13.58 21.66
N CYS A 165 11.60 -12.35 21.31
CA CYS A 165 13.02 -12.01 21.19
C CYS A 165 13.79 -12.21 22.48
N GLN A 166 13.23 -11.82 23.64
CA GLN A 166 13.87 -11.97 24.93
C GLN A 166 14.05 -13.46 25.31
N ARG A 167 13.04 -14.29 25.09
CA ARG A 167 13.13 -15.74 25.32
C ARG A 167 14.23 -16.39 24.47
N MET A 168 14.32 -16.02 23.18
CA MET A 168 15.39 -16.52 22.30
C MET A 168 16.79 -16.10 22.80
N ILE A 169 16.93 -14.89 23.33
CA ILE A 169 18.20 -14.40 23.90
C ILE A 169 18.55 -15.16 25.18
N ASP A 170 17.59 -15.43 26.04
CA ASP A 170 17.83 -16.15 27.31
C ASP A 170 18.19 -17.61 27.05
N GLU A 171 17.50 -18.29 26.12
CA GLU A 171 17.86 -19.64 25.67
C GLU A 171 19.27 -19.72 25.06
N ALA A 172 19.69 -18.70 24.32
CA ALA A 172 21.02 -18.64 23.70
C ALA A 172 22.16 -18.43 24.75
N LYS A 173 21.84 -17.94 25.97
CA LYS A 173 22.82 -17.75 27.05
C LYS A 173 22.99 -18.98 27.94
N GLU A 174 22.04 -19.90 27.90
CA GLU A 174 22.10 -21.16 28.69
C GLU A 174 22.84 -22.30 27.95
N THR A 175 23.25 -22.07 26.68
CA THR A 175 23.99 -23.01 25.84
C THR A 175 25.45 -22.61 25.75
#